data_ad9a81144639cf3c4eaf4ef0e0b25d0c
#
_entry.id   ad9a81144639cf3c4eaf4ef0e0b25d0c
#
_cell.length_a   1.000
_cell.length_b   1.000
_cell.length_c   1.000
_cell.angle_alpha   90.00
_cell.angle_beta   90.00
_cell.angle_gamma   90.00
#
_symmetry.space_group_name_H-M   'P 1'
#
loop_
_entity.id
_entity.type
_entity.pdbx_description
1 polymer ?
#
loop_
_entity_poly.entity_id
_entity_poly.type
_entity_poly.pdbx_seq_one_letter_code
_entity_poly.pdbx_strand_id
1 'polypeptide(L)'
;MVSASLRAYLGGPDTSVARRRIVLDYLNTVPLAAQTGYGEVNGIGDGLWAWFGRDFNEINQLLRQPIGQADLSKQALAYKQALSLMIAERRPSDLLNAKAAVLNELANTHLRLLADAGVITPLLRDAAVAAELRLNAEKVVTPPRAFATQKAAMTVRTHLSGLIDT
;
A
#
# COMPACT_ATOMS: atom_id res chain seq x y z
N MET A 1 7.31 -19.69 -17.99
CA MET A 1 7.37 -18.51 -17.09
C MET A 1 8.66 -18.57 -16.28
N VAL A 2 9.56 -17.60 -16.49
CA VAL A 2 10.75 -17.44 -15.64
C VAL A 2 10.25 -16.89 -14.29
N SER A 3 10.60 -17.57 -13.19
CA SER A 3 10.15 -17.13 -11.87
C SER A 3 10.68 -15.71 -11.55
N ALA A 4 9.95 -14.94 -10.75
CA ALA A 4 10.38 -13.61 -10.31
C ALA A 4 11.78 -13.64 -9.66
N SER A 5 12.13 -14.74 -8.99
CA SER A 5 13.45 -14.98 -8.42
C SER A 5 14.53 -15.05 -9.49
N LEU A 6 14.27 -15.75 -10.60
CA LEU A 6 15.25 -15.86 -11.70
C LEU A 6 15.46 -14.51 -12.40
N ARG A 7 14.40 -13.73 -12.62
CA ARG A 7 14.50 -12.38 -13.18
C ARG A 7 15.36 -11.45 -12.33
N ALA A 8 15.35 -11.62 -11.02
CA ALA A 8 16.17 -10.80 -10.13
C ALA A 8 17.68 -10.98 -10.39
N TYR A 9 18.13 -12.13 -10.87
CA TYR A 9 19.54 -12.44 -11.11
C TYR A 9 20.00 -12.15 -12.56
N LEU A 10 19.11 -11.79 -13.48
CA LEU A 10 19.48 -11.48 -14.86
C LEU A 10 20.40 -10.23 -14.97
N GLY A 11 20.35 -9.33 -13.99
CA GLY A 11 21.19 -8.12 -13.92
C GLY A 11 22.51 -8.29 -13.15
N GLY A 12 22.86 -9.52 -12.73
CA GLY A 12 24.08 -9.78 -11.94
C GLY A 12 23.84 -10.14 -10.48
N PRO A 13 24.88 -10.25 -9.65
CA PRO A 13 24.79 -10.70 -8.26
C PRO A 13 24.06 -9.71 -7.33
N ASP A 14 24.08 -8.39 -7.64
CA ASP A 14 23.30 -7.40 -6.89
C ASP A 14 21.86 -7.37 -7.38
N THR A 15 20.98 -8.02 -6.62
CA THR A 15 19.55 -8.12 -6.93
C THR A 15 18.72 -7.02 -6.30
N SER A 16 19.31 -6.02 -5.64
CA SER A 16 18.58 -5.01 -4.84
C SER A 16 17.61 -4.19 -5.69
N VAL A 17 18.01 -3.76 -6.88
CA VAL A 17 17.18 -2.99 -7.81
C VAL A 17 16.01 -3.84 -8.33
N ALA A 18 16.29 -5.07 -8.75
CA ALA A 18 15.27 -5.98 -9.25
C ALA A 18 14.24 -6.33 -8.15
N ARG A 19 14.69 -6.59 -6.92
CA ARG A 19 13.81 -6.84 -5.78
C ARG A 19 12.91 -5.64 -5.47
N ARG A 20 13.44 -4.42 -5.47
CA ARG A 20 12.64 -3.21 -5.28
C ARG A 20 11.57 -3.09 -6.35
N ARG A 21 11.91 -3.37 -7.60
CA ARG A 21 10.94 -3.34 -8.71
C ARG A 21 9.83 -4.38 -8.52
N ILE A 22 10.19 -5.62 -8.17
CA ILE A 22 9.21 -6.68 -7.89
C ILE A 22 8.25 -6.27 -6.77
N VAL A 23 8.78 -5.69 -5.69
CA VAL A 23 7.95 -5.20 -4.57
C VAL A 23 7.02 -4.07 -5.02
N LEU A 24 7.52 -3.11 -5.81
CA LEU A 24 6.70 -2.02 -6.34
C LEU A 24 5.59 -2.53 -7.27
N ASP A 25 5.91 -3.46 -8.17
CA ASP A 25 4.94 -4.05 -9.09
C ASP A 25 3.86 -4.81 -8.30
N TYR A 26 4.27 -5.56 -7.27
CA TYR A 26 3.35 -6.25 -6.36
C TYR A 26 2.43 -5.27 -5.62
N LEU A 27 2.98 -4.24 -4.96
CA LEU A 27 2.21 -3.24 -4.22
C LEU A 27 1.24 -2.45 -5.10
N ASN A 28 1.54 -2.32 -6.39
CA ASN A 28 0.66 -1.65 -7.35
C ASN A 28 -0.48 -2.54 -7.88
N THR A 29 -0.41 -3.86 -7.67
CA THR A 29 -1.37 -4.82 -8.24
C THR A 29 -2.07 -5.68 -7.19
N VAL A 30 -1.67 -5.62 -5.94
CA VAL A 30 -2.23 -6.43 -4.86
C VAL A 30 -3.74 -6.22 -4.72
N PRO A 31 -4.56 -7.29 -4.71
CA PRO A 31 -6.00 -7.16 -4.56
C PRO A 31 -6.37 -6.79 -3.11
N LEU A 32 -7.22 -5.77 -2.95
CA LEU A 32 -7.62 -5.21 -1.66
C LEU A 32 -9.15 -5.19 -1.46
N ALA A 33 -9.82 -6.24 -1.94
CA ALA A 33 -11.28 -6.41 -1.94
C ALA A 33 -12.01 -5.37 -2.82
N ALA A 34 -13.33 -5.50 -2.90
CA ALA A 34 -14.19 -4.54 -3.56
C ALA A 34 -14.79 -3.59 -2.54
N GLN A 35 -14.86 -2.30 -2.90
CA GLN A 35 -15.49 -1.25 -2.10
C GLN A 35 -16.76 -0.75 -2.80
N THR A 36 -17.82 -0.52 -2.02
CA THR A 36 -19.11 -0.06 -2.54
C THR A 36 -18.96 1.28 -3.27
N GLY A 37 -19.40 1.33 -4.52
CA GLY A 37 -19.32 2.51 -5.38
C GLY A 37 -17.99 2.70 -6.11
N TYR A 38 -16.92 1.97 -5.70
CA TYR A 38 -15.62 1.98 -6.38
C TYR A 38 -15.44 0.76 -7.30
N GLY A 39 -15.88 -0.41 -6.86
CA GLY A 39 -15.62 -1.69 -7.50
C GLY A 39 -14.39 -2.38 -6.91
N GLU A 40 -13.71 -3.20 -7.72
CA GLU A 40 -12.48 -3.88 -7.31
C GLU A 40 -11.35 -2.89 -7.03
N VAL A 41 -10.71 -3.06 -5.88
CA VAL A 41 -9.58 -2.24 -5.44
C VAL A 41 -8.29 -3.02 -5.64
N ASN A 42 -7.38 -2.49 -6.45
CA ASN A 42 -6.11 -3.14 -6.74
C ASN A 42 -4.94 -2.17 -6.54
N GLY A 43 -3.98 -2.59 -5.73
CA GLY A 43 -2.81 -1.80 -5.37
C GLY A 43 -3.03 -0.83 -4.22
N ILE A 44 -1.93 -0.48 -3.56
CA ILE A 44 -1.93 0.39 -2.37
C ILE A 44 -2.48 1.78 -2.69
N GLY A 45 -2.22 2.31 -3.89
CA GLY A 45 -2.73 3.63 -4.29
C GLY A 45 -4.26 3.67 -4.35
N ASP A 46 -4.88 2.69 -5.03
CA ASP A 46 -6.35 2.52 -5.05
C ASP A 46 -6.87 2.28 -3.63
N GLY A 47 -6.15 1.46 -2.85
CA GLY A 47 -6.52 1.16 -1.47
C GLY A 47 -6.55 2.37 -0.56
N LEU A 48 -5.57 3.26 -0.66
CA LEU A 48 -5.54 4.51 0.11
C LEU A 48 -6.76 5.38 -0.20
N TRP A 49 -7.13 5.47 -1.48
CA TRP A 49 -8.31 6.23 -1.89
C TRP A 49 -9.61 5.55 -1.44
N ALA A 50 -9.80 4.29 -1.82
CA ALA A 50 -11.05 3.58 -1.60
C ALA A 50 -11.34 3.36 -0.11
N TRP A 51 -10.35 2.94 0.68
CA TRP A 51 -10.53 2.54 2.07
C TRP A 51 -10.30 3.65 3.09
N PHE A 52 -9.55 4.70 2.71
CA PHE A 52 -9.21 5.80 3.63
C PHE A 52 -9.54 7.20 3.09
N GLY A 53 -9.97 7.33 1.84
CA GLY A 53 -10.25 8.62 1.21
C GLY A 53 -9.00 9.49 1.05
N ARG A 54 -7.80 8.87 0.93
CA ARG A 54 -6.53 9.59 0.91
C ARG A 54 -5.92 9.62 -0.48
N ASP A 55 -5.46 10.79 -0.89
CA ASP A 55 -4.72 10.96 -2.14
C ASP A 55 -3.33 10.32 -2.06
N PHE A 56 -2.97 9.55 -3.08
CA PHE A 56 -1.69 8.83 -3.12
C PHE A 56 -0.47 9.76 -3.11
N ASN A 57 -0.56 10.91 -3.80
CA ASN A 57 0.55 11.85 -3.85
C ASN A 57 0.73 12.56 -2.51
N GLU A 58 -0.37 12.92 -1.85
CA GLU A 58 -0.34 13.48 -0.49
C GLU A 58 0.35 12.52 0.49
N ILE A 59 -0.04 11.24 0.49
CA ILE A 59 0.57 10.22 1.35
C ILE A 59 2.06 10.05 1.02
N ASN A 60 2.44 9.99 -0.25
CA ASN A 60 3.84 9.90 -0.65
C ASN A 60 4.66 11.12 -0.20
N GLN A 61 4.11 12.33 -0.28
CA GLN A 61 4.78 13.53 0.20
C GLN A 61 5.01 13.48 1.72
N LEU A 62 3.99 13.06 2.49
CA LEU A 62 4.11 12.89 3.94
C LEU A 62 5.17 11.84 4.31
N LEU A 63 5.16 10.68 3.65
CA LEU A 63 6.06 9.57 3.97
C LEU A 63 7.51 9.81 3.52
N ARG A 64 7.76 10.72 2.57
CA ARG A 64 9.12 11.10 2.13
C ARG A 64 9.79 12.10 3.05
N GLN A 65 9.04 12.83 3.85
CA GLN A 65 9.60 13.82 4.76
C GLN A 65 10.30 13.14 5.93
N PRO A 66 11.45 13.67 6.39
CA PRO A 66 12.08 13.19 7.61
C PRO A 66 11.11 13.28 8.80
N ILE A 67 11.18 12.29 9.69
CA ILE A 67 10.32 12.24 10.88
C ILE A 67 10.61 13.46 11.76
N GLY A 68 9.55 14.20 12.09
CA GLY A 68 9.64 15.43 12.90
C GLY A 68 9.76 16.73 12.11
N GLN A 69 9.90 16.70 10.78
CA GLN A 69 9.81 17.91 9.93
C GLN A 69 8.39 18.12 9.38
N ALA A 70 7.61 17.06 9.28
CA ALA A 70 6.19 17.14 8.98
C ALA A 70 5.36 17.11 10.28
N ASP A 71 4.06 17.36 10.15
CA ASP A 71 3.08 17.04 11.19
C ASP A 71 3.16 15.52 11.48
N LEU A 72 3.78 15.19 12.62
CA LEU A 72 4.03 13.82 13.02
C LEU A 72 2.74 12.99 13.07
N SER A 73 1.63 13.61 13.50
CA SER A 73 0.34 12.91 13.59
C SER A 73 -0.17 12.51 12.21
N LYS A 74 -0.05 13.38 11.23
CA LYS A 74 -0.44 13.09 9.84
C LYS A 74 0.47 12.05 9.20
N GLN A 75 1.78 12.16 9.43
CA GLN A 75 2.76 11.20 8.93
C GLN A 75 2.56 9.82 9.54
N ALA A 76 2.32 9.75 10.85
CA ALA A 76 2.06 8.51 11.57
C ALA A 76 0.76 7.82 11.11
N LEU A 77 -0.32 8.60 10.92
CA LEU A 77 -1.56 8.07 10.36
C LEU A 77 -1.37 7.55 8.93
N ALA A 78 -0.68 8.30 8.08
CA ALA A 78 -0.37 7.88 6.71
C ALA A 78 0.43 6.57 6.68
N TYR A 79 1.42 6.44 7.55
CA TYR A 79 2.22 5.23 7.70
C TYR A 79 1.35 4.04 8.15
N LYS A 80 0.50 4.24 9.17
CA LYS A 80 -0.42 3.21 9.68
C LYS A 80 -1.43 2.77 8.61
N GLN A 81 -1.98 3.70 7.82
CA GLN A 81 -2.90 3.40 6.73
C GLN A 81 -2.25 2.53 5.64
N ALA A 82 -1.05 2.92 5.18
CA ALA A 82 -0.31 2.14 4.18
C ALA A 82 0.04 0.74 4.71
N LEU A 83 0.54 0.63 5.95
CA LEU A 83 0.86 -0.63 6.60
C LEU A 83 -0.38 -1.52 6.74
N SER A 84 -1.53 -0.94 7.08
CA SER A 84 -2.79 -1.67 7.24
C SER A 84 -3.26 -2.32 5.94
N LEU A 85 -3.08 -1.65 4.79
CA LEU A 85 -3.39 -2.24 3.48
C LEU A 85 -2.47 -3.41 3.16
N MET A 86 -1.17 -3.30 3.49
CA MET A 86 -0.23 -4.41 3.32
C MET A 86 -0.58 -5.61 4.19
N ILE A 87 -1.07 -5.40 5.41
CA ILE A 87 -1.51 -6.47 6.31
C ILE A 87 -2.81 -7.09 5.81
N ALA A 88 -3.72 -6.26 5.28
CA ALA A 88 -5.03 -6.70 4.83
C ALA A 88 -4.98 -7.61 3.59
N GLU A 89 -3.89 -7.58 2.80
CA GLU A 89 -3.74 -8.39 1.58
C GLU A 89 -4.04 -9.89 1.76
N ARG A 90 -3.74 -10.43 2.93
CA ARG A 90 -3.94 -11.86 3.23
C ARG A 90 -5.42 -12.27 3.32
N ARG A 91 -6.28 -11.36 3.77
CA ARG A 91 -7.74 -11.55 3.91
C ARG A 91 -8.45 -10.21 3.71
N PRO A 92 -8.39 -9.63 2.50
CA PRO A 92 -8.80 -8.25 2.30
C PRO A 92 -10.28 -8.03 2.59
N SER A 93 -11.16 -8.92 2.13
CA SER A 93 -12.60 -8.78 2.37
C SER A 93 -12.97 -8.89 3.86
N ASP A 94 -12.28 -9.74 4.61
CA ASP A 94 -12.52 -9.91 6.04
C ASP A 94 -12.05 -8.70 6.85
N LEU A 95 -10.83 -8.24 6.59
CA LEU A 95 -10.18 -7.17 7.38
C LEU A 95 -10.68 -5.77 7.00
N LEU A 96 -10.93 -5.51 5.71
CA LEU A 96 -11.32 -4.18 5.24
C LEU A 96 -12.84 -3.92 5.32
N ASN A 97 -13.68 -4.96 5.20
CA ASN A 97 -15.14 -4.78 5.27
C ASN A 97 -15.71 -5.02 6.67
N ALA A 98 -15.28 -6.10 7.36
CA ALA A 98 -15.96 -6.56 8.55
C ALA A 98 -15.22 -6.35 9.86
N LYS A 99 -13.88 -6.24 9.82
CA LYS A 99 -13.04 -6.33 11.03
C LYS A 99 -12.01 -5.20 11.15
N ALA A 100 -12.45 -3.96 10.98
CA ALA A 100 -11.58 -2.78 11.11
C ALA A 100 -10.83 -2.72 12.45
N ALA A 101 -11.48 -3.11 13.55
CA ALA A 101 -10.85 -3.15 14.88
C ALA A 101 -9.71 -4.19 14.94
N VAL A 102 -9.92 -5.37 14.33
CA VAL A 102 -8.86 -6.42 14.25
C VAL A 102 -7.71 -5.93 13.38
N LEU A 103 -7.99 -5.26 12.26
CA LEU A 103 -6.97 -4.67 11.40
C LEU A 103 -6.14 -3.61 12.14
N ASN A 104 -6.80 -2.77 12.95
CA ASN A 104 -6.11 -1.77 13.78
C ASN A 104 -5.15 -2.43 14.78
N GLU A 105 -5.57 -3.50 15.48
CA GLU A 105 -4.72 -4.22 16.43
C GLU A 105 -3.57 -4.95 15.74
N LEU A 106 -3.80 -5.55 14.57
CA LEU A 106 -2.74 -6.13 13.75
C LEU A 106 -1.72 -5.07 13.32
N ALA A 107 -2.18 -3.90 12.88
CA ALA A 107 -1.32 -2.79 12.52
C ALA A 107 -0.49 -2.32 13.71
N ASN A 108 -1.09 -2.16 14.90
CA ASN A 108 -0.39 -1.80 16.14
C ASN A 108 0.70 -2.82 16.51
N THR A 109 0.40 -4.11 16.35
CA THR A 109 1.37 -5.18 16.60
C THR A 109 2.56 -5.08 15.65
N HIS A 110 2.29 -4.89 14.35
CA HIS A 110 3.36 -4.75 13.34
C HIS A 110 4.19 -3.48 13.54
N LEU A 111 3.57 -2.36 13.95
CA LEU A 111 4.29 -1.13 14.29
C LEU A 111 5.29 -1.34 15.42
N ARG A 112 4.93 -2.10 16.45
CA ARG A 112 5.86 -2.46 17.54
C ARG A 112 7.01 -3.31 17.03
N LEU A 113 6.70 -4.36 16.25
CA LEU A 113 7.72 -5.22 15.64
C LEU A 113 8.69 -4.45 14.73
N LEU A 114 8.19 -3.50 13.94
CA LEU A 114 9.03 -2.67 13.07
C LEU A 114 9.94 -1.72 13.88
N ALA A 115 9.46 -1.21 15.00
CA ALA A 115 10.28 -0.39 15.89
C ALA A 115 11.34 -1.23 16.60
N ASP A 116 10.98 -2.42 17.11
CA ASP A 116 11.91 -3.35 17.77
C ASP A 116 13.01 -3.84 16.80
N ALA A 117 12.67 -3.98 15.51
CA ALA A 117 13.62 -4.29 14.44
C ALA A 117 14.44 -3.07 13.96
N GLY A 118 14.23 -1.88 14.51
CA GLY A 118 14.93 -0.66 14.11
C GLY A 118 14.54 -0.11 12.72
N VAL A 119 13.43 -0.59 12.14
CA VAL A 119 12.95 -0.13 10.82
C VAL A 119 12.29 1.23 10.92
N ILE A 120 11.60 1.50 12.02
CA ILE A 120 10.98 2.80 12.33
C ILE A 120 11.44 3.29 13.70
N THR A 121 11.36 4.61 13.91
CA THR A 121 11.71 5.20 15.20
C THR A 121 10.61 4.92 16.24
N PRO A 122 10.94 4.83 17.55
CA PRO A 122 9.94 4.76 18.61
C PRO A 122 8.93 5.91 18.58
N LEU A 123 9.39 7.11 18.21
CA LEU A 123 8.53 8.29 18.08
C LEU A 123 7.43 8.09 17.03
N LEU A 124 7.77 7.55 15.86
CA LEU A 124 6.79 7.26 14.81
C LEU A 124 5.86 6.13 15.24
N ARG A 125 6.40 5.07 15.86
CA ARG A 125 5.60 3.98 16.41
C ARG A 125 4.53 4.48 17.37
N ASP A 126 4.92 5.28 18.36
CA ASP A 126 4.00 5.74 19.42
C ASP A 126 2.90 6.62 18.84
N ALA A 127 3.26 7.55 17.95
CA ALA A 127 2.30 8.37 17.24
C ALA A 127 1.35 7.55 16.35
N ALA A 128 1.86 6.53 15.65
CA ALA A 128 1.05 5.66 14.79
C ALA A 128 0.15 4.72 15.58
N VAL A 129 0.60 4.20 16.72
CA VAL A 129 -0.23 3.37 17.62
C VAL A 129 -1.37 4.21 18.20
N ALA A 130 -1.10 5.47 18.59
CA ALA A 130 -2.10 6.39 19.10
C ALA A 130 -3.11 6.87 18.04
N ALA A 131 -2.73 6.83 16.76
CA ALA A 131 -3.61 7.22 15.66
C ALA A 131 -4.74 6.20 15.48
N GLU A 132 -5.99 6.69 15.39
CA GLU A 132 -7.15 5.84 15.13
C GLU A 132 -7.25 5.49 13.64
N LEU A 133 -7.31 4.20 13.34
CA LEU A 133 -7.52 3.70 11.98
C LEU A 133 -9.02 3.67 11.67
N ARG A 134 -9.48 4.60 10.83
CA ARG A 134 -10.87 4.65 10.38
C ARG A 134 -10.94 4.29 8.91
N LEU A 135 -11.71 3.26 8.59
CA LEU A 135 -12.04 2.91 7.22
C LEU A 135 -13.18 3.81 6.71
N ASN A 136 -13.10 4.17 5.43
CA ASN A 136 -14.15 4.93 4.78
C ASN A 136 -15.35 4.00 4.53
N ALA A 137 -16.44 4.21 5.26
CA ALA A 137 -17.69 3.48 5.12
C ALA A 137 -18.63 4.10 4.09
N GLU A 138 -18.33 5.33 3.62
CA GLU A 138 -19.16 6.04 2.67
C GLU A 138 -18.95 5.54 1.24
N LYS A 139 -19.94 5.76 0.39
CA LYS A 139 -19.86 5.45 -1.04
C LYS A 139 -18.73 6.25 -1.68
N VAL A 140 -17.68 5.57 -2.10
CA VAL A 140 -16.50 6.21 -2.67
C VAL A 140 -16.81 6.73 -4.07
N VAL A 141 -16.61 8.03 -4.26
CA VAL A 141 -16.67 8.62 -5.60
C VAL A 141 -15.45 8.16 -6.40
N THR A 142 -15.66 7.82 -7.67
CA THR A 142 -14.58 7.38 -8.57
C THR A 142 -13.38 8.34 -8.49
N PRO A 143 -12.13 7.82 -8.44
CA PRO A 143 -10.95 8.65 -8.35
C PRO A 143 -10.81 9.60 -9.56
N PRO A 144 -10.05 10.69 -9.42
CA PRO A 144 -9.78 11.59 -10.53
C PRO A 144 -9.29 10.85 -11.77
N ARG A 145 -9.71 11.28 -12.96
CA ARG A 145 -9.43 10.63 -14.26
C ARG A 145 -7.96 10.23 -14.48
N ALA A 146 -7.01 10.96 -13.90
CA ALA A 146 -5.58 10.63 -13.97
C ALA A 146 -5.25 9.22 -13.45
N PHE A 147 -5.99 8.74 -12.47
CA PHE A 147 -5.77 7.42 -11.86
C PHE A 147 -6.32 6.28 -12.74
N ALA A 148 -7.51 6.49 -13.32
CA ALA A 148 -8.07 5.54 -14.29
C ALA A 148 -7.20 5.41 -15.54
N THR A 149 -6.56 6.50 -15.97
CA THR A 149 -5.62 6.52 -17.10
C THR A 149 -4.32 5.77 -16.75
N GLN A 150 -3.82 5.89 -15.52
CA GLN A 150 -2.65 5.11 -15.06
C GLN A 150 -2.96 3.62 -14.99
N LYS A 151 -4.16 3.25 -14.52
CA LYS A 151 -4.60 1.86 -14.45
C LYS A 151 -4.74 1.23 -15.84
N ALA A 152 -5.36 1.95 -16.78
CA ALA A 152 -5.45 1.52 -18.18
C ALA A 152 -4.05 1.35 -18.82
N ALA A 153 -3.14 2.28 -18.59
CA ALA A 153 -1.76 2.20 -19.08
C ALA A 153 -1.00 1.03 -18.44
N MET A 154 -1.25 0.71 -17.18
CA MET A 154 -0.66 -0.45 -16.49
C MET A 154 -1.20 -1.77 -17.03
N THR A 155 -2.51 -1.89 -17.23
CA THR A 155 -3.14 -3.07 -17.82
C THR A 155 -2.63 -3.33 -19.23
N VAL A 156 -2.51 -2.28 -20.05
CA VAL A 156 -1.93 -2.36 -21.39
C VAL A 156 -0.45 -2.76 -21.34
N ARG A 157 0.33 -2.21 -20.41
CA ARG A 157 1.74 -2.59 -20.22
C ARG A 157 1.90 -4.05 -19.82
N THR A 158 1.08 -4.55 -18.91
CA THR A 158 1.11 -5.96 -18.47
C THR A 158 0.71 -6.89 -19.61
N HIS A 159 -0.27 -6.53 -20.43
CA HIS A 159 -0.65 -7.29 -21.62
C HIS A 159 0.44 -7.27 -22.70
N LEU A 160 1.04 -6.11 -22.95
CA LEU A 160 2.12 -5.98 -23.95
C LEU A 160 3.40 -6.71 -23.53
N SER A 161 3.78 -6.66 -22.25
CA SER A 161 4.95 -7.41 -21.76
C SER A 161 4.74 -8.93 -21.87
N GLY A 162 3.50 -9.42 -21.67
CA GLY A 162 3.17 -10.84 -21.90
C GLY A 162 3.22 -11.29 -23.36
N LEU A 163 3.12 -10.34 -24.31
CA LEU A 163 3.21 -10.63 -25.76
C LEU A 163 4.63 -10.51 -26.32
N ILE A 164 5.52 -9.80 -25.63
CA ILE A 164 6.92 -9.59 -26.07
C ILE A 164 7.85 -10.69 -25.51
N ASP A 165 7.43 -11.41 -24.46
CA ASP A 165 8.19 -12.51 -23.84
C ASP A 165 7.87 -13.90 -24.48
N THR A 166 7.26 -13.94 -25.66
CA THR A 166 7.14 -15.13 -26.54
C THR A 166 8.11 -15.03 -27.70
#